data_9c7fbb50f6062cbcfb18315e778b2b8d
#
_entry.id   9c7fbb50f6062cbcfb18315e778b2b8d
#
_cell.length_a   1.000
_cell.length_b   1.000
_cell.length_c   1.000
_cell.angle_alpha   90.00
_cell.angle_beta   90.00
_cell.angle_gamma   90.00
#
_symmetry.space_group_name_H-M   'P 1'
#
loop_
_entity.id
_entity.type
_entity.pdbx_description
1 polymer ?
#
loop_
_entity_poly.entity_id
_entity_poly.type
_entity_poly.pdbx_seq_one_letter_code
_entity_poly.pdbx_strand_id
1 'polypeptide(L)'
;MNGKPTCLDPLMKAARAAWNFSGYVTSDSDAVGDAWRTHHYAKTGGEASCMALKDGQCDIDSGNTFYDNLLVGLAAKKCSMADVDRALFNSFRVRFELGECRSSFSALCGANQAVNSA
;
A
#
# COMPACT_ATOMS: atom_id res chain seq x y z
N MET A 1 15.12 9.66 5.26
CA MET A 1 15.10 10.93 6.01
C MET A 1 15.56 10.67 7.43
N ASN A 2 16.40 11.53 8.01
CA ASN A 2 16.93 11.34 9.38
C ASN A 2 17.48 9.92 9.67
N GLY A 3 18.21 9.35 8.72
CA GLY A 3 18.77 8.01 8.83
C GLY A 3 17.76 6.85 8.66
N LYS A 4 16.52 7.17 8.27
CA LYS A 4 15.49 6.17 7.98
C LYS A 4 15.14 6.13 6.49
N PRO A 5 14.86 4.96 5.92
CA PRO A 5 14.29 4.87 4.57
C PRO A 5 12.98 5.63 4.51
N THR A 6 12.78 6.43 3.45
CA THR A 6 11.61 7.33 3.35
C THR A 6 10.28 6.56 3.43
N CYS A 7 10.18 5.42 2.75
CA CYS A 7 8.96 4.61 2.76
C CYS A 7 8.65 3.93 4.11
N LEU A 8 9.58 3.98 5.07
CA LEU A 8 9.41 3.43 6.42
C LEU A 8 9.35 4.52 7.50
N ASP A 9 9.47 5.79 7.13
CA ASP A 9 9.56 6.89 8.08
C ASP A 9 8.16 7.36 8.53
N PRO A 10 7.88 7.40 9.85
CA PRO A 10 6.63 7.93 10.40
C PRO A 10 6.32 9.38 9.99
N LEU A 11 7.29 10.12 9.46
CA LEU A 11 7.08 11.47 8.94
C LEU A 11 6.05 11.49 7.81
N MET A 12 5.97 10.43 7.00
CA MET A 12 4.94 10.31 5.95
C MET A 12 3.53 10.28 6.55
N LYS A 13 3.36 9.60 7.69
CA LYS A 13 2.10 9.60 8.43
C LYS A 13 1.75 11.00 8.96
N ALA A 14 2.74 11.72 9.51
CA ALA A 14 2.55 13.07 10.01
C ALA A 14 2.22 14.05 8.87
N ALA A 15 2.91 13.95 7.73
CA ALA A 15 2.65 14.76 6.54
C ALA A 15 1.24 14.52 5.99
N ARG A 16 0.83 13.25 5.91
CA ARG A 16 -0.53 12.86 5.48
C ARG A 16 -1.61 13.54 6.35
N ALA A 17 -1.43 13.52 7.67
CA ALA A 17 -2.35 14.15 8.61
C ALA A 17 -2.32 15.69 8.50
N ALA A 18 -1.13 16.29 8.45
CA ALA A 18 -0.98 17.74 8.40
C ALA A 18 -1.56 18.37 7.11
N TRP A 19 -1.48 17.65 5.99
CA TRP A 19 -1.98 18.12 4.69
C TRP A 19 -3.39 17.63 4.38
N ASN A 20 -4.01 16.89 5.27
CA ASN A 20 -5.29 16.21 5.01
C ASN A 20 -5.24 15.41 3.69
N PHE A 21 -4.09 14.76 3.43
CA PHE A 21 -3.87 14.03 2.19
C PHE A 21 -4.62 12.72 2.21
N SER A 22 -5.56 12.60 1.30
CA SER A 22 -6.48 11.47 1.21
C SER A 22 -6.15 10.49 0.08
N GLY A 23 -5.15 10.77 -0.77
CA GLY A 23 -4.67 9.86 -1.83
C GLY A 23 -3.91 8.66 -1.30
N TYR A 24 -3.42 7.80 -2.17
CA TYR A 24 -2.48 6.74 -1.82
C TYR A 24 -1.02 7.22 -1.92
N VAL A 25 -0.14 6.53 -1.21
CA VAL A 25 1.30 6.70 -1.29
C VAL A 25 1.90 5.43 -1.85
N THR A 26 2.69 5.54 -2.92
CA THR A 26 3.48 4.42 -3.46
C THR A 26 4.93 4.55 -3.03
N SER A 27 5.61 3.41 -2.85
CA SER A 27 7.06 3.41 -2.72
C SER A 27 7.72 3.74 -4.06
N ASP A 28 8.99 4.12 -4.04
CA ASP A 28 9.86 4.01 -5.20
C ASP A 28 10.12 2.53 -5.51
N SER A 29 10.55 2.23 -6.74
CA SER A 29 10.79 0.86 -7.21
C SER A 29 11.77 0.13 -6.30
N ASP A 30 11.34 -1.01 -5.76
CA ASP A 30 12.09 -1.87 -4.82
C ASP A 30 12.55 -1.21 -3.51
N ALA A 31 12.18 0.04 -3.22
CA ALA A 31 12.64 0.76 -2.03
C ALA A 31 12.28 0.05 -0.71
N VAL A 32 11.15 -0.64 -0.65
CA VAL A 32 10.78 -1.45 0.53
C VAL A 32 11.72 -2.66 0.65
N GLY A 33 12.06 -3.28 -0.47
CA GLY A 33 13.01 -4.39 -0.53
C GLY A 33 14.41 -3.97 -0.10
N ASP A 34 14.88 -2.83 -0.57
CA ASP A 34 16.20 -2.30 -0.23
C ASP A 34 16.35 -1.99 1.26
N ALA A 35 15.26 -1.60 1.93
CA ALA A 35 15.30 -1.33 3.36
C ALA A 35 15.75 -2.54 4.19
N TRP A 36 15.57 -3.77 3.73
CA TRP A 36 16.06 -4.97 4.41
C TRP A 36 17.20 -5.67 3.68
N ARG A 37 17.19 -5.74 2.33
CA ARG A 37 18.22 -6.45 1.56
C ARG A 37 19.54 -5.68 1.51
N THR A 38 19.47 -4.37 1.26
CA THR A 38 20.63 -3.53 0.97
C THR A 38 21.04 -2.70 2.19
N HIS A 39 20.09 -2.03 2.81
CA HIS A 39 20.37 -1.12 3.92
C HIS A 39 20.33 -1.79 5.29
N HIS A 40 19.85 -3.03 5.38
CA HIS A 40 19.73 -3.79 6.62
C HIS A 40 19.04 -3.02 7.76
N TYR A 41 18.15 -2.09 7.40
CA TYR A 41 17.38 -1.29 8.35
C TYR A 41 16.29 -2.15 9.02
N ALA A 42 15.58 -2.95 8.24
CA ALA A 42 14.70 -4.00 8.72
C ALA A 42 15.45 -5.35 8.71
N LYS A 43 15.09 -6.26 9.61
CA LYS A 43 15.75 -7.57 9.72
C LYS A 43 15.25 -8.57 8.70
N THR A 44 14.01 -8.42 8.23
CA THR A 44 13.35 -9.35 7.30
C THR A 44 12.45 -8.58 6.34
N GLY A 45 12.12 -9.19 5.20
CA GLY A 45 11.16 -8.62 4.26
C GLY A 45 9.77 -8.42 4.88
N GLY A 46 9.33 -9.33 5.76
CA GLY A 46 8.07 -9.17 6.49
C GLY A 46 8.06 -7.97 7.44
N GLU A 47 9.20 -7.71 8.10
CA GLU A 47 9.35 -6.52 8.94
C GLU A 47 9.39 -5.25 8.10
N ALA A 48 10.13 -5.22 6.98
CA ALA A 48 10.18 -4.10 6.06
C ALA A 48 8.79 -3.77 5.49
N SER A 49 8.06 -4.80 5.04
CA SER A 49 6.68 -4.66 4.54
C SER A 49 5.75 -4.03 5.59
N CYS A 50 5.80 -4.53 6.82
CA CYS A 50 4.96 -4.02 7.89
C CYS A 50 5.34 -2.60 8.34
N MET A 51 6.62 -2.27 8.39
CA MET A 51 7.08 -0.92 8.70
C MET A 51 6.64 0.08 7.61
N ALA A 52 6.80 -0.28 6.34
CA ALA A 52 6.36 0.55 5.22
C ALA A 52 4.84 0.78 5.30
N LEU A 53 4.07 -0.28 5.46
CA LEU A 53 2.62 -0.22 5.51
C LEU A 53 2.09 0.58 6.72
N LYS A 54 2.56 0.26 7.92
CA LYS A 54 2.05 0.80 9.19
C LYS A 54 2.66 2.16 9.54
N ASP A 55 3.99 2.24 9.53
CA ASP A 55 4.72 3.42 10.02
C ASP A 55 4.89 4.45 8.91
N GLY A 56 5.34 4.04 7.74
CA GLY A 56 5.50 4.88 6.56
C GLY A 56 4.18 5.21 5.87
N GLN A 57 3.11 4.47 6.17
CA GLN A 57 1.82 4.57 5.47
C GLN A 57 1.94 4.51 3.94
N CYS A 58 2.88 3.70 3.47
CA CYS A 58 2.99 3.32 2.08
C CYS A 58 1.83 2.37 1.75
N ASP A 59 1.02 2.74 0.78
CA ASP A 59 -0.19 1.99 0.44
C ASP A 59 0.07 0.99 -0.70
N ILE A 60 1.03 1.30 -1.58
CA ILE A 60 1.43 0.48 -2.72
C ILE A 60 2.95 0.30 -2.71
N ASP A 61 3.39 -0.94 -2.77
CA ASP A 61 4.80 -1.27 -2.99
C ASP A 61 5.07 -1.36 -4.51
N SER A 62 5.90 -0.46 -5.03
CA SER A 62 6.40 -0.52 -6.41
C SER A 62 7.55 -1.52 -6.50
N GLY A 63 7.27 -2.76 -6.19
CA GLY A 63 8.19 -3.90 -6.14
C GLY A 63 7.43 -5.16 -5.76
N ASN A 64 8.17 -6.17 -5.32
CA ASN A 64 7.60 -7.47 -4.94
C ASN A 64 7.59 -7.72 -3.43
N THR A 65 8.08 -6.77 -2.63
CA THR A 65 8.32 -7.04 -1.21
C THR A 65 7.03 -7.27 -0.43
N PHE A 66 5.97 -6.50 -0.70
CA PHE A 66 4.65 -6.75 -0.11
C PHE A 66 4.08 -8.09 -0.56
N TYR A 67 4.14 -8.37 -1.87
CA TYR A 67 3.62 -9.62 -2.42
C TYR A 67 4.29 -10.84 -1.78
N ASP A 68 5.61 -10.82 -1.66
CA ASP A 68 6.38 -11.97 -1.18
C ASP A 68 6.37 -12.10 0.35
N ASN A 69 6.25 -11.01 1.11
CA ASN A 69 6.61 -10.99 2.52
C ASN A 69 5.53 -10.47 3.48
N LEU A 70 4.48 -9.77 2.99
CA LEU A 70 3.51 -9.13 3.87
C LEU A 70 2.77 -10.14 4.76
N LEU A 71 2.41 -11.31 4.19
CA LEU A 71 1.73 -12.36 4.96
C LEU A 71 2.60 -12.89 6.11
N VAL A 72 3.92 -12.99 5.89
CA VAL A 72 4.86 -13.38 6.95
C VAL A 72 4.90 -12.32 8.04
N GLY A 73 4.91 -11.05 7.68
CA GLY A 73 4.86 -9.93 8.62
C GLY A 73 3.58 -9.89 9.45
N LEU A 74 2.43 -10.14 8.82
CA LEU A 74 1.13 -10.24 9.48
C LEU A 74 1.07 -11.43 10.45
N ALA A 75 1.54 -12.60 10.03
CA ALA A 75 1.60 -13.79 10.89
C ALA A 75 2.50 -13.55 12.11
N ALA A 76 3.60 -12.80 11.94
CA ALA A 76 4.48 -12.36 13.02
C ALA A 76 3.93 -11.17 13.85
N LYS A 77 2.70 -10.72 13.56
CA LYS A 77 2.03 -9.60 14.24
C LYS A 77 2.84 -8.29 14.24
N LYS A 78 3.64 -8.06 13.20
CA LYS A 78 4.39 -6.81 13.00
C LYS A 78 3.51 -5.66 12.53
N CYS A 79 2.44 -5.97 11.79
CA CYS A 79 1.33 -5.09 11.41
C CYS A 79 0.01 -5.86 11.51
N SER A 80 -1.10 -5.20 11.19
CA SER A 80 -2.46 -5.74 11.34
C SER A 80 -3.22 -5.70 10.01
N MET A 81 -4.32 -6.45 9.93
CA MET A 81 -5.23 -6.35 8.78
C MET A 81 -5.82 -4.94 8.64
N ALA A 82 -6.02 -4.20 9.73
CA ALA A 82 -6.48 -2.81 9.65
C ALA A 82 -5.49 -1.89 8.89
N ASP A 83 -4.18 -2.18 8.97
CA ASP A 83 -3.17 -1.46 8.19
C ASP A 83 -3.30 -1.80 6.69
N VAL A 84 -3.60 -3.05 6.36
CA VAL A 84 -3.87 -3.50 4.99
C VAL A 84 -5.15 -2.87 4.45
N ASP A 85 -6.23 -2.92 5.22
CA ASP A 85 -7.53 -2.35 4.84
C ASP A 85 -7.43 -0.86 4.56
N ARG A 86 -6.67 -0.11 5.38
CA ARG A 86 -6.40 1.31 5.14
C ARG A 86 -5.68 1.53 3.79
N ALA A 87 -4.66 0.75 3.50
CA ALA A 87 -3.89 0.88 2.26
C ALA A 87 -4.75 0.56 1.03
N LEU A 88 -5.53 -0.51 1.11
CA LEU A 88 -6.48 -0.88 0.06
C LEU A 88 -7.55 0.20 -0.12
N PHE A 89 -8.12 0.72 0.96
CA PHE A 89 -9.10 1.81 0.90
C PHE A 89 -8.55 3.03 0.19
N ASN A 90 -7.34 3.49 0.56
CA ASN A 90 -6.71 4.65 -0.08
C ASN A 90 -6.48 4.42 -1.58
N SER A 91 -5.97 3.24 -1.94
CA SER A 91 -5.66 2.89 -3.33
C SER A 91 -6.93 2.75 -4.18
N PHE A 92 -7.92 2.00 -3.70
CA PHE A 92 -9.16 1.80 -4.43
C PHE A 92 -10.01 3.06 -4.52
N ARG A 93 -10.05 3.89 -3.47
CA ARG A 93 -10.79 5.15 -3.51
C ARG A 93 -10.37 6.02 -4.68
N VAL A 94 -9.07 6.25 -4.86
CA VAL A 94 -8.57 7.06 -5.99
C VAL A 94 -8.94 6.43 -7.33
N ARG A 95 -8.85 5.11 -7.46
CA ARG A 95 -9.25 4.40 -8.68
C ARG A 95 -10.74 4.54 -8.96
N PHE A 96 -11.59 4.47 -7.93
CA PHE A 96 -13.04 4.71 -8.06
C PHE A 96 -13.33 6.17 -8.45
N GLU A 97 -12.67 7.14 -7.82
CA GLU A 97 -12.83 8.57 -8.13
C GLU A 97 -12.42 8.88 -9.57
N LEU A 98 -11.39 8.23 -10.10
CA LEU A 98 -10.95 8.34 -11.50
C LEU A 98 -11.88 7.59 -12.49
N GLY A 99 -12.83 6.82 -12.00
CA GLY A 99 -13.76 6.07 -12.84
C GLY A 99 -13.16 4.79 -13.44
N GLU A 100 -11.98 4.37 -13.01
CA GLU A 100 -11.32 3.15 -13.53
C GLU A 100 -12.20 1.90 -13.39
N CYS A 101 -12.99 1.83 -12.33
CA CYS A 101 -13.89 0.71 -12.09
C CYS A 101 -15.14 0.71 -12.99
N ARG A 102 -15.45 1.82 -13.69
CA ARG A 102 -16.60 1.86 -14.61
C ARG A 102 -16.37 1.04 -15.88
N SER A 103 -15.14 0.99 -16.37
CA SER A 103 -14.81 0.26 -17.61
C SER A 103 -14.32 -1.16 -17.35
N SER A 104 -13.55 -1.38 -16.30
CA SER A 104 -12.98 -2.69 -15.98
C SER A 104 -13.92 -3.58 -15.17
N PHE A 105 -14.79 -2.98 -14.37
CA PHE A 105 -15.79 -3.72 -13.59
C PHE A 105 -16.91 -4.27 -14.48
N SER A 106 -17.22 -3.61 -15.60
CA SER A 106 -18.16 -4.17 -16.60
C SER A 106 -17.56 -5.39 -17.34
N ALA A 107 -16.23 -5.46 -17.47
CA ALA A 107 -15.55 -6.62 -18.06
C ALA A 107 -15.37 -7.78 -17.06
N LEU A 108 -15.19 -7.48 -15.76
CA LEU A 108 -15.07 -8.48 -14.69
C LEU A 108 -16.42 -8.89 -14.09
N CYS A 109 -17.38 -7.97 -14.07
CA CYS A 109 -18.74 -8.19 -13.62
C CYS A 109 -19.71 -8.27 -14.80
N GLY A 110 -19.40 -9.00 -15.83
CA GLY A 110 -20.17 -9.19 -17.08
C GLY A 110 -21.70 -9.36 -16.98
N ALA A 111 -22.29 -8.80 -15.92
CA ALA A 111 -23.69 -8.96 -15.57
C ALA A 111 -24.56 -7.68 -15.64
N ASN A 112 -23.98 -6.48 -15.81
CA ASN A 112 -24.80 -5.26 -15.65
C ASN A 112 -25.04 -4.44 -16.93
N GLN A 113 -24.58 -4.85 -18.10
CA GLN A 113 -25.01 -4.21 -19.36
C GLN A 113 -26.31 -4.78 -19.94
N ALA A 114 -26.79 -5.92 -19.44
CA ALA A 114 -28.05 -6.51 -19.90
C ALA A 114 -29.32 -5.93 -19.25
N VAL A 115 -29.19 -5.09 -18.22
CA VAL A 115 -30.35 -4.57 -17.46
C VAL A 115 -30.83 -3.18 -17.93
N ASN A 116 -30.04 -2.46 -18.72
CA ASN A 116 -30.39 -1.10 -19.17
C ASN A 116 -30.72 -1.01 -20.68
N SER A 117 -31.05 -2.12 -21.33
CA SER A 117 -31.51 -2.16 -22.72
C SER A 117 -32.86 -2.87 -22.85
N ALA A 118 -33.79 -2.58 -21.93
CA ALA A 118 -35.19 -2.91 -22.07
C ALA A 118 -36.06 -1.71 -21.77
#